data_4611d5b8a3003b299930a9431ce59dbf
#
_entry.id   4611d5b8a3003b299930a9431ce59dbf
#
_cell.length_a   1.000
_cell.length_b   1.000
_cell.length_c   1.000
_cell.angle_alpha   90.00
_cell.angle_beta   90.00
_cell.angle_gamma   90.00
#
_symmetry.space_group_name_H-M   'P 1'
#
loop_
_entity.id
_entity.type
_entity.pdbx_description
1 polymer ?
#
loop_
_entity_poly.entity_id
_entity_poly.type
_entity_poly.pdbx_seq_one_letter_code
_entity_poly.pdbx_strand_id
1 'polypeptide(L)'
;MLRRGPEGRRLVLAAVGMAVVALFATGAVAGADERDPGSRKVSVGAGRSYTNVSPAALARLLERKSFPLINVHIPYAGEIVRTDLFIPFDQVEAHARKLPADKSARLVVYCLSGPMSDIAARTLVKLGYTDVWNLDGGIVAWTEAGYPLQRKGR
;
A
#
# COMPACT_ATOMS: atom_id res chain seq x y z
N MET A 1 78.36 41.16 31.42
CA MET A 1 78.63 40.70 30.07
C MET A 1 77.37 40.10 29.49
N LEU A 2 76.88 40.68 28.45
CA LEU A 2 75.61 40.38 27.79
C LEU A 2 75.56 39.00 27.13
N ARG A 3 74.41 38.32 27.13
CA ARG A 3 73.87 37.73 25.85
C ARG A 3 72.40 37.42 25.98
N ARG A 4 71.68 38.05 25.13
CA ARG A 4 70.28 37.87 24.78
C ARG A 4 70.08 36.49 24.10
N GLY A 5 69.04 35.74 24.44
CA GLY A 5 68.55 34.57 23.73
C GLY A 5 67.15 34.81 23.20
N PRO A 6 66.74 34.24 22.09
CA PRO A 6 65.61 34.75 21.27
C PRO A 6 64.25 34.20 21.72
N GLU A 7 63.28 35.03 21.40
CA GLU A 7 61.82 34.81 21.60
C GLU A 7 61.32 33.58 20.82
N GLY A 8 60.77 32.59 21.52
CA GLY A 8 60.00 31.52 20.91
C GLY A 8 58.58 31.92 20.63
N ARG A 9 58.30 32.13 19.34
CA ARG A 9 56.95 32.40 18.83
C ARG A 9 56.08 31.15 19.15
N ARG A 10 55.10 31.33 20.02
CA ARG A 10 54.04 30.33 20.23
C ARG A 10 53.11 30.35 19.03
N LEU A 11 53.16 29.30 18.25
CA LEU A 11 52.20 29.03 17.20
C LEU A 11 50.90 28.56 17.84
N VAL A 12 49.86 29.37 17.80
CA VAL A 12 48.50 28.95 18.20
C VAL A 12 47.90 28.24 17.02
N LEU A 13 47.86 26.89 17.10
CA LEU A 13 47.07 26.09 16.17
C LEU A 13 45.60 26.22 16.58
N ALA A 14 44.84 26.98 15.82
CA ALA A 14 43.40 26.99 15.88
C ALA A 14 42.89 25.70 15.26
N ALA A 15 42.45 24.74 16.09
CA ALA A 15 41.71 23.58 15.64
C ALA A 15 40.32 24.01 15.20
N VAL A 16 40.08 24.09 13.89
CA VAL A 16 38.77 24.25 13.32
C VAL A 16 38.07 22.88 13.41
N GLY A 17 37.23 22.71 14.44
CA GLY A 17 36.35 21.60 14.59
C GLY A 17 35.24 21.64 13.54
N MET A 18 35.36 20.82 12.51
CA MET A 18 34.31 20.63 11.52
C MET A 18 33.25 19.70 12.13
N ALA A 19 32.20 20.32 12.67
CA ALA A 19 31.01 19.59 13.08
C ALA A 19 30.28 19.06 11.86
N VAL A 20 30.44 17.78 11.57
CA VAL A 20 29.61 17.06 10.59
C VAL A 20 28.23 16.89 11.21
N VAL A 21 27.32 17.78 10.87
CA VAL A 21 25.89 17.59 11.15
C VAL A 21 25.40 16.54 10.17
N ALA A 22 25.32 15.28 10.63
CA ALA A 22 24.60 14.23 9.91
C ALA A 22 23.10 14.55 9.93
N LEU A 23 22.59 15.18 8.88
CA LEU A 23 21.15 15.23 8.62
C LEU A 23 20.68 13.79 8.34
N PHE A 24 20.15 13.13 9.35
CA PHE A 24 19.28 12.00 9.14
C PHE A 24 17.99 12.53 8.49
N ALA A 25 17.94 12.50 7.18
CA ALA A 25 16.70 12.63 6.46
C ALA A 25 15.87 11.39 6.84
N THR A 26 14.99 11.55 7.84
CA THR A 26 13.86 10.66 8.04
C THR A 26 12.97 10.81 6.80
N GLY A 27 13.28 10.01 5.77
CA GLY A 27 12.41 9.83 4.64
C GLY A 27 11.11 9.26 5.15
N ALA A 28 10.13 10.14 5.40
CA ALA A 28 8.75 9.73 5.45
C ALA A 28 8.48 9.03 4.12
N VAL A 29 8.29 7.71 4.17
CA VAL A 29 7.74 6.94 3.05
C VAL A 29 6.28 7.37 2.96
N ALA A 30 6.06 8.58 2.41
CA ALA A 30 4.76 9.05 2.03
C ALA A 30 4.24 8.07 0.97
N GLY A 31 3.09 7.46 1.25
CA GLY A 31 2.47 6.45 0.43
C GLY A 31 2.47 6.83 -1.06
N ALA A 32 3.21 6.08 -1.84
CA ALA A 32 3.35 6.23 -3.29
C ALA A 32 2.04 5.95 -4.05
N ASP A 33 0.96 5.65 -3.35
CA ASP A 33 -0.25 5.04 -3.91
C ASP A 33 -1.32 6.00 -4.42
N GLU A 34 -1.29 7.25 -3.99
CA GLU A 34 -2.31 8.22 -4.40
C GLU A 34 -2.04 8.84 -5.79
N ARG A 35 -0.86 8.58 -6.35
CA ARG A 35 -0.38 9.13 -7.64
C ARG A 35 -0.09 8.07 -8.70
N ASP A 36 -0.45 6.81 -8.46
CA ASP A 36 -0.35 5.79 -9.50
C ASP A 36 -1.37 6.14 -10.59
N PRO A 37 -0.94 6.36 -11.85
CA PRO A 37 -1.83 6.74 -12.96
C PRO A 37 -2.94 5.72 -13.24
N GLY A 38 -2.90 4.57 -12.59
CA GLY A 38 -3.94 3.54 -12.64
C GLY A 38 -4.87 3.51 -11.43
N SER A 39 -4.89 4.54 -10.56
CA SER A 39 -5.76 4.56 -9.37
C SER A 39 -6.73 5.73 -9.36
N ARG A 40 -7.95 5.52 -8.80
CA ARG A 40 -9.01 6.52 -8.70
C ARG A 40 -9.83 6.36 -7.43
N LYS A 41 -9.96 7.43 -6.63
CA LYS A 41 -10.82 7.42 -5.44
C LYS A 41 -12.30 7.42 -5.80
N VAL A 42 -13.06 6.60 -5.06
CA VAL A 42 -14.51 6.48 -5.16
C VAL A 42 -15.14 6.86 -3.82
N SER A 43 -15.93 7.92 -3.81
CA SER A 43 -16.61 8.39 -2.58
C SER A 43 -17.71 7.42 -2.14
N VAL A 44 -17.77 7.20 -0.82
CA VAL A 44 -18.82 6.39 -0.16
C VAL A 44 -19.73 7.28 0.72
N GLY A 45 -19.51 8.59 0.70
CA GLY A 45 -20.20 9.56 1.54
C GLY A 45 -19.51 9.82 2.88
N ALA A 46 -19.90 10.90 3.56
CA ALA A 46 -19.33 11.34 4.84
C ALA A 46 -17.78 11.44 4.83
N GLY A 47 -17.19 11.92 3.74
CA GLY A 47 -15.74 12.07 3.59
C GLY A 47 -14.96 10.75 3.47
N ARG A 48 -15.66 9.60 3.39
CA ARG A 48 -15.06 8.27 3.26
C ARG A 48 -14.99 7.85 1.80
N SER A 49 -13.97 7.06 1.46
CA SER A 49 -13.75 6.58 0.10
C SER A 49 -13.01 5.24 0.10
N TYR A 50 -13.04 4.55 -1.02
CA TYR A 50 -12.11 3.50 -1.38
C TYR A 50 -11.39 3.86 -2.68
N THR A 51 -10.37 3.11 -3.07
CA THR A 51 -9.58 3.36 -4.28
C THR A 51 -9.81 2.26 -5.31
N ASN A 52 -10.25 2.60 -6.51
CA ASN A 52 -10.18 1.70 -7.65
C ASN A 52 -8.77 1.69 -8.22
N VAL A 53 -8.26 0.50 -8.53
CA VAL A 53 -6.94 0.32 -9.16
C VAL A 53 -7.07 -0.46 -10.46
N SER A 54 -6.25 -0.09 -11.44
CA SER A 54 -6.13 -0.83 -12.68
C SER A 54 -5.41 -2.17 -12.47
N PRO A 55 -5.57 -3.16 -13.37
CA PRO A 55 -4.81 -4.40 -13.33
C PRO A 55 -3.29 -4.18 -13.27
N ALA A 56 -2.75 -3.22 -14.03
CA ALA A 56 -1.33 -2.92 -14.03
C ALA A 56 -0.86 -2.34 -12.67
N ALA A 57 -1.66 -1.47 -12.05
CA ALA A 57 -1.36 -0.95 -10.72
C ALA A 57 -1.37 -2.07 -9.67
N LEU A 58 -2.39 -2.94 -9.69
CA LEU A 58 -2.45 -4.08 -8.79
C LEU A 58 -1.28 -5.05 -9.01
N ALA A 59 -0.87 -5.32 -10.24
CA ALA A 59 0.28 -6.19 -10.53
C ALA A 59 1.55 -5.66 -9.85
N ARG A 60 1.83 -4.36 -9.95
CA ARG A 60 2.96 -3.73 -9.25
C ARG A 60 2.86 -3.84 -7.72
N LEU A 61 1.66 -3.65 -7.17
CA LEU A 61 1.43 -3.81 -5.72
C LEU A 61 1.66 -5.25 -5.25
N LEU A 62 1.34 -6.24 -6.08
CA LEU A 62 1.54 -7.64 -5.77
C LEU A 62 3.02 -8.04 -5.71
N GLU A 63 3.94 -7.33 -6.36
CA GLU A 63 5.38 -7.61 -6.29
C GLU A 63 5.89 -7.52 -4.84
N ARG A 64 5.41 -6.54 -4.07
CA ARG A 64 5.76 -6.29 -2.67
C ARG A 64 4.54 -6.39 -1.76
N LYS A 65 3.69 -7.38 -2.00
CA LYS A 65 2.41 -7.55 -1.31
C LYS A 65 2.57 -7.67 0.21
N SER A 66 1.94 -6.75 0.93
CA SER A 66 1.86 -6.71 2.40
C SER A 66 0.42 -6.56 2.90
N PHE A 67 -0.56 -6.91 2.11
CA PHE A 67 -1.99 -6.72 2.36
C PHE A 67 -2.78 -7.99 1.99
N PRO A 68 -3.93 -8.25 2.60
CA PRO A 68 -4.85 -9.27 2.14
C PRO A 68 -5.43 -8.94 0.77
N LEU A 69 -5.32 -9.89 -0.17
CA LEU A 69 -6.03 -9.88 -1.44
C LEU A 69 -7.24 -10.82 -1.32
N ILE A 70 -8.44 -10.29 -1.53
CA ILE A 70 -9.69 -10.95 -1.19
C ILE A 70 -10.55 -11.11 -2.44
N ASN A 71 -10.84 -12.35 -2.81
CA ASN A 71 -11.83 -12.66 -3.82
C ASN A 71 -13.22 -12.64 -3.18
N VAL A 72 -14.12 -11.81 -3.72
CA VAL A 72 -15.50 -11.71 -3.21
C VAL A 72 -16.54 -12.20 -4.20
N HIS A 73 -16.12 -12.79 -5.32
CA HIS A 73 -17.01 -13.24 -6.38
C HIS A 73 -17.68 -14.57 -6.09
N ILE A 74 -18.99 -14.61 -6.24
CA ILE A 74 -19.80 -15.84 -6.21
C ILE A 74 -20.66 -15.96 -7.47
N PRO A 75 -20.77 -17.19 -8.03
CA PRO A 75 -20.03 -18.42 -7.68
C PRO A 75 -18.54 -18.31 -8.01
N TYR A 76 -17.69 -19.14 -7.38
CA TYR A 76 -16.23 -19.12 -7.62
C TYR A 76 -15.89 -19.32 -9.10
N ALA A 77 -15.14 -18.39 -9.68
CA ALA A 77 -14.79 -18.37 -11.12
C ALA A 77 -13.26 -18.40 -11.37
N GLY A 78 -12.48 -18.71 -10.34
CA GLY A 78 -11.03 -18.61 -10.36
C GLY A 78 -10.52 -17.49 -9.45
N GLU A 79 -9.22 -17.35 -9.31
CA GLU A 79 -8.60 -16.32 -8.45
C GLU A 79 -7.28 -15.82 -9.01
N ILE A 80 -6.97 -14.58 -8.69
CA ILE A 80 -5.67 -13.96 -8.96
C ILE A 80 -4.62 -14.65 -8.09
N VAL A 81 -3.43 -14.88 -8.65
CA VAL A 81 -2.30 -15.48 -7.92
C VAL A 81 -2.02 -14.65 -6.65
N ARG A 82 -1.71 -15.32 -5.54
CA ARG A 82 -1.52 -14.72 -4.21
C ARG A 82 -2.80 -14.19 -3.54
N THR A 83 -3.98 -14.65 -3.95
CA THR A 83 -5.23 -14.42 -3.19
C THR A 83 -5.15 -15.13 -1.84
N ASP A 84 -5.44 -14.40 -0.77
CA ASP A 84 -5.37 -14.91 0.61
C ASP A 84 -6.71 -15.44 1.10
N LEU A 85 -7.80 -14.73 0.76
CA LEU A 85 -9.13 -15.01 1.28
C LEU A 85 -10.16 -15.08 0.17
N PHE A 86 -11.14 -15.95 0.38
CA PHE A 86 -12.40 -15.96 -0.35
C PHE A 86 -13.51 -15.64 0.63
N ILE A 87 -14.20 -14.52 0.42
CA ILE A 87 -15.33 -14.07 1.25
C ILE A 87 -16.42 -13.56 0.30
N PRO A 88 -17.58 -14.19 0.23
CA PRO A 88 -18.69 -13.70 -0.59
C PRO A 88 -18.99 -12.23 -0.33
N PHE A 89 -19.25 -11.45 -1.39
CA PHE A 89 -19.41 -9.99 -1.31
C PHE A 89 -20.49 -9.54 -0.32
N ASP A 90 -21.55 -10.35 -0.16
CA ASP A 90 -22.68 -10.14 0.74
C ASP A 90 -22.45 -10.66 2.16
N GLN A 91 -21.30 -11.29 2.42
CA GLN A 91 -20.95 -11.86 3.72
C GLN A 91 -19.71 -11.21 4.37
N VAL A 92 -19.24 -10.09 3.84
CA VAL A 92 -18.03 -9.41 4.33
C VAL A 92 -18.16 -9.03 5.80
N GLU A 93 -19.31 -8.51 6.22
CA GLU A 93 -19.58 -8.15 7.61
C GLU A 93 -19.59 -9.36 8.56
N ALA A 94 -20.24 -10.45 8.16
CA ALA A 94 -20.28 -11.69 8.92
C ALA A 94 -18.89 -12.32 9.09
N HIS A 95 -17.97 -12.07 8.16
CA HIS A 95 -16.61 -12.58 8.17
C HIS A 95 -15.57 -11.55 8.64
N ALA A 96 -15.98 -10.45 9.27
CA ALA A 96 -15.09 -9.38 9.71
C ALA A 96 -13.93 -9.85 10.61
N ARG A 97 -14.12 -10.95 11.36
CA ARG A 97 -13.07 -11.58 12.19
C ARG A 97 -11.89 -12.17 11.41
N LYS A 98 -12.07 -12.43 10.11
CA LYS A 98 -10.99 -12.90 9.21
C LYS A 98 -10.15 -11.76 8.65
N LEU A 99 -10.59 -10.53 8.85
CA LEU A 99 -9.95 -9.32 8.35
C LEU A 99 -9.00 -8.75 9.41
N PRO A 100 -7.99 -7.94 9.03
CA PRO A 100 -7.11 -7.27 9.97
C PRO A 100 -7.90 -6.49 11.03
N ALA A 101 -7.47 -6.57 12.29
CA ALA A 101 -8.06 -5.77 13.37
C ALA A 101 -7.73 -4.28 13.21
N ASP A 102 -6.56 -3.98 12.68
CA ASP A 102 -6.15 -2.61 12.33
C ASP A 102 -6.97 -2.10 11.14
N LYS A 103 -7.77 -1.07 11.38
CA LYS A 103 -8.65 -0.46 10.38
C LYS A 103 -7.90 0.42 9.39
N SER A 104 -6.65 0.75 9.64
CA SER A 104 -5.76 1.43 8.71
C SER A 104 -4.99 0.48 7.78
N ALA A 105 -5.04 -0.83 8.05
CA ALA A 105 -4.42 -1.82 7.19
C ALA A 105 -5.06 -1.83 5.81
N ARG A 106 -4.21 -1.89 4.77
CA ARG A 106 -4.68 -2.02 3.39
C ARG A 106 -5.41 -3.33 3.18
N LEU A 107 -6.55 -3.26 2.50
CA LEU A 107 -7.32 -4.40 2.01
C LEU A 107 -7.56 -4.22 0.51
N VAL A 108 -7.34 -5.28 -0.27
CA VAL A 108 -7.64 -5.26 -1.70
C VAL A 108 -8.71 -6.30 -1.99
N VAL A 109 -9.82 -5.87 -2.58
CA VAL A 109 -10.92 -6.74 -2.99
C VAL A 109 -11.05 -6.79 -4.50
N TYR A 110 -11.57 -7.90 -5.01
CA TYR A 110 -11.93 -8.05 -6.42
C TYR A 110 -13.06 -9.06 -6.60
N CYS A 111 -13.78 -8.93 -7.70
CA CYS A 111 -14.74 -9.93 -8.16
C CYS A 111 -14.51 -10.26 -9.64
N LEU A 112 -15.50 -10.82 -10.33
CA LEU A 112 -15.37 -11.16 -11.76
C LEU A 112 -15.24 -9.89 -12.65
N SER A 113 -16.14 -8.90 -12.46
CA SER A 113 -16.27 -7.76 -13.37
C SER A 113 -16.49 -6.40 -12.68
N GLY A 114 -16.44 -6.32 -11.34
CA GLY A 114 -16.51 -5.07 -10.59
C GLY A 114 -17.69 -4.90 -9.62
N PRO A 115 -18.96 -5.18 -9.98
CA PRO A 115 -20.11 -4.80 -9.14
C PRO A 115 -20.12 -5.41 -7.74
N MET A 116 -19.80 -6.69 -7.58
CA MET A 116 -19.76 -7.35 -6.27
C MET A 116 -18.63 -6.79 -5.39
N SER A 117 -17.48 -6.51 -5.98
CA SER A 117 -16.35 -5.95 -5.22
C SER A 117 -16.54 -4.47 -4.88
N ASP A 118 -17.31 -3.71 -5.67
CA ASP A 118 -17.75 -2.36 -5.29
C ASP A 118 -18.62 -2.41 -4.02
N ILE A 119 -19.58 -3.34 -3.96
CA ILE A 119 -20.42 -3.54 -2.77
C ILE A 119 -19.56 -3.92 -1.56
N ALA A 120 -18.64 -4.87 -1.74
CA ALA A 120 -17.75 -5.31 -0.68
C ALA A 120 -16.84 -4.17 -0.18
N ALA A 121 -16.26 -3.37 -1.09
CA ALA A 121 -15.43 -2.22 -0.75
C ALA A 121 -16.21 -1.18 0.07
N ARG A 122 -17.44 -0.87 -0.33
CA ARG A 122 -18.33 0.03 0.43
C ARG A 122 -18.65 -0.51 1.82
N THR A 123 -18.88 -1.81 1.94
CA THR A 123 -19.10 -2.48 3.22
C THR A 123 -17.88 -2.36 4.13
N LEU A 124 -16.66 -2.62 3.60
CA LEU A 124 -15.41 -2.47 4.34
C LEU A 124 -15.21 -1.03 4.85
N VAL A 125 -15.47 -0.03 4.01
CA VAL A 125 -15.41 1.39 4.40
C VAL A 125 -16.42 1.70 5.50
N LYS A 126 -17.64 1.14 5.44
CA LYS A 126 -18.66 1.29 6.51
C LYS A 126 -18.21 0.62 7.81
N LEU A 127 -17.48 -0.49 7.75
CA LEU A 127 -16.87 -1.19 8.90
C LEU A 127 -15.67 -0.45 9.49
N GLY A 128 -15.30 0.71 8.94
CA GLY A 128 -14.27 1.60 9.45
C GLY A 128 -12.89 1.42 8.81
N TYR A 129 -12.72 0.56 7.80
CA TYR A 129 -11.45 0.47 7.08
C TYR A 129 -11.20 1.73 6.26
N THR A 130 -9.99 2.29 6.36
CA THR A 130 -9.61 3.56 5.74
C THR A 130 -8.73 3.42 4.50
N ASP A 131 -8.13 2.25 4.29
CA ASP A 131 -7.28 1.94 3.13
C ASP A 131 -7.83 0.73 2.36
N VAL A 132 -9.01 0.90 1.75
CA VAL A 132 -9.70 -0.12 0.96
C VAL A 132 -9.46 0.12 -0.52
N TRP A 133 -9.05 -0.92 -1.22
CA TRP A 133 -8.76 -0.90 -2.65
C TRP A 133 -9.61 -1.94 -3.39
N ASN A 134 -10.04 -1.61 -4.59
CA ASN A 134 -10.85 -2.47 -5.45
C ASN A 134 -10.21 -2.59 -6.83
N LEU A 135 -10.06 -3.81 -7.34
CA LEU A 135 -9.62 -4.01 -8.72
C LEU A 135 -10.73 -3.60 -9.69
N ASP A 136 -10.51 -2.53 -10.42
CA ASP A 136 -11.45 -2.04 -11.43
C ASP A 136 -11.58 -3.04 -12.57
N GLY A 137 -12.81 -3.39 -12.94
CA GLY A 137 -13.10 -4.42 -13.94
C GLY A 137 -12.82 -5.86 -13.53
N GLY A 138 -12.31 -6.11 -12.32
CA GLY A 138 -12.16 -7.44 -11.72
C GLY A 138 -11.28 -8.41 -12.51
N ILE A 139 -11.61 -9.72 -12.42
CA ILE A 139 -10.91 -10.81 -13.12
C ILE A 139 -10.92 -10.61 -14.64
N VAL A 140 -12.02 -10.08 -15.20
CA VAL A 140 -12.13 -9.84 -16.65
C VAL A 140 -11.03 -8.87 -17.09
N ALA A 141 -10.96 -7.68 -16.49
CA ALA A 141 -9.94 -6.70 -16.82
C ALA A 141 -8.51 -7.21 -16.52
N TRP A 142 -8.34 -8.01 -15.46
CA TRP A 142 -7.07 -8.63 -15.10
C TRP A 142 -6.56 -9.57 -16.21
N THR A 143 -7.43 -10.44 -16.72
CA THR A 143 -7.09 -11.39 -17.79
C THR A 143 -6.94 -10.73 -19.14
N GLU A 144 -7.77 -9.71 -19.47
CA GLU A 144 -7.63 -8.91 -20.69
C GLU A 144 -6.30 -8.14 -20.72
N ALA A 145 -5.78 -7.73 -19.56
CA ALA A 145 -4.46 -7.14 -19.43
C ALA A 145 -3.30 -8.15 -19.51
N GLY A 146 -3.60 -9.44 -19.74
CA GLY A 146 -2.61 -10.52 -19.93
C GLY A 146 -2.08 -11.12 -18.63
N TYR A 147 -2.66 -10.82 -17.47
CA TYR A 147 -2.20 -11.37 -16.19
C TYR A 147 -2.81 -12.76 -15.92
N PRO A 148 -2.05 -13.65 -15.26
CA PRO A 148 -2.48 -15.02 -15.03
C PRO A 148 -3.59 -15.13 -13.99
N LEU A 149 -4.50 -16.08 -14.22
CA LEU A 149 -5.51 -16.53 -13.27
C LEU A 149 -5.20 -17.97 -12.85
N GLN A 150 -5.42 -18.29 -11.59
CA GLN A 150 -5.32 -19.65 -11.09
C GLN A 150 -6.70 -20.17 -10.67
N ARG A 151 -6.84 -21.50 -10.68
CA ARG A 151 -7.98 -22.19 -10.10
C ARG A 151 -7.46 -23.10 -9.00
N LYS A 152 -7.99 -22.97 -7.77
CA LYS A 152 -7.73 -24.01 -6.76
C LYS A 152 -8.41 -25.27 -7.23
N GLY A 153 -7.62 -26.35 -7.36
CA GLY A 153 -8.17 -27.66 -7.63
C GLY A 153 -9.21 -28.02 -6.55
N ARG A 154 -10.30 -28.66 -6.98
CA ARG A 154 -11.28 -29.26 -6.08
C ARG A 154 -10.69 -30.46 -5.39
#